data_1313f685c0a119ab923fb44948424e47
#
_entry.id   1313f685c0a119ab923fb44948424e47
#
_cell.length_a   1.000
_cell.length_b   1.000
_cell.length_c   1.000
_cell.angle_alpha   90.00
_cell.angle_beta   90.00
_cell.angle_gamma   90.00
#
_symmetry.space_group_name_H-M   'P 1'
#
loop_
_entity.id
_entity.type
_entity.pdbx_description
1 polymer ?
#
loop_
_entity_poly.entity_id
_entity_poly.type
_entity_poly.pdbx_seq_one_letter_code
_entity_poly.pdbx_strand_id
1 'polypeptide(L)'
;MAVKIGINGFGRIGRLVFRAAVAQPEKYEIVGINDPFVDLDYMVYMTKYDSIHGHFDGEVKAEDGKLIVNGREVAVYGCMNPEEIPWSECGAEYIVESTGVFTTTEKASAHLKGGAKKVVISAPAKDKDTPTFVMGVNEEVYTPDMTVVSNASCTTNCLAPLAKVIHDTFGIVEGLMTTVHSTTATQKTVDGPSKKDWRGGRAASGNIIPSSTGAAKACALVIPSLKGKLTGMSFRVPTLDVSVVDLTVRLARDTTYEEICAAIKEASEGKMKGILGYTDEALVSSDFIGDPRTSIFDEKAGIMLNSRFVKLVSWYDNEWGYSNKVLELIGHMYEVDHK
;
A
#
# COMPACT_ATOMS: atom_id res chain seq x y z
N MET A 1 12.81 -19.14 9.79
CA MET A 1 11.51 -19.20 10.54
C MET A 1 10.61 -18.17 9.93
N ALA A 2 9.29 -18.41 9.86
CA ALA A 2 8.33 -17.43 9.39
C ALA A 2 8.27 -16.23 10.35
N VAL A 3 8.08 -15.02 9.80
CA VAL A 3 7.96 -13.79 10.59
C VAL A 3 6.60 -13.77 11.27
N LYS A 4 6.57 -13.63 12.60
CA LYS A 4 5.34 -13.58 13.39
C LYS A 4 4.74 -12.18 13.41
N ILE A 5 3.55 -12.07 12.84
CA ILE A 5 2.88 -10.78 12.56
C ILE A 5 1.58 -10.69 13.35
N GLY A 6 1.36 -9.54 13.97
CA GLY A 6 0.07 -9.08 14.48
C GLY A 6 -0.57 -8.05 13.57
N ILE A 7 -1.89 -8.03 13.47
CA ILE A 7 -2.65 -7.06 12.68
C ILE A 7 -3.55 -6.26 13.62
N ASN A 8 -3.40 -4.95 13.64
CA ASN A 8 -4.32 -4.04 14.30
C ASN A 8 -5.23 -3.34 13.29
N GLY A 9 -6.53 -3.64 13.34
CA GLY A 9 -7.52 -3.22 12.36
C GLY A 9 -7.76 -4.25 11.25
N PHE A 10 -8.91 -4.91 11.26
CA PHE A 10 -9.29 -5.94 10.29
C PHE A 10 -10.21 -5.39 9.19
N GLY A 11 -9.95 -4.13 8.79
CA GLY A 11 -10.56 -3.47 7.63
C GLY A 11 -10.06 -4.03 6.29
N ARG A 12 -10.25 -3.29 5.19
CA ARG A 12 -9.83 -3.73 3.84
C ARG A 12 -8.36 -4.18 3.80
N ILE A 13 -7.45 -3.29 4.21
CA ILE A 13 -6.01 -3.57 4.13
C ILE A 13 -5.59 -4.68 5.10
N GLY A 14 -6.05 -4.63 6.36
CA GLY A 14 -5.71 -5.68 7.34
C GLY A 14 -6.13 -7.07 6.86
N ARG A 15 -7.32 -7.22 6.27
CA ARG A 15 -7.79 -8.50 5.71
C ARG A 15 -6.97 -8.96 4.50
N LEU A 16 -6.54 -8.05 3.65
CA LEU A 16 -5.75 -8.42 2.46
C LEU A 16 -4.30 -8.72 2.82
N VAL A 17 -3.72 -8.02 3.79
CA VAL A 17 -2.44 -8.41 4.39
C VAL A 17 -2.54 -9.81 4.99
N PHE A 18 -3.64 -10.10 5.72
CA PHE A 18 -3.90 -11.43 6.27
C PHE A 18 -3.95 -12.49 5.16
N ARG A 19 -4.76 -12.30 4.11
CA ARG A 19 -4.85 -13.24 2.97
C ARG A 19 -3.51 -13.43 2.26
N ALA A 20 -2.77 -12.36 2.02
CA ALA A 20 -1.46 -12.42 1.37
C ALA A 20 -0.42 -13.14 2.22
N ALA A 21 -0.45 -12.98 3.55
CA ALA A 21 0.42 -13.70 4.46
C ALA A 21 0.10 -15.20 4.50
N VAL A 22 -1.19 -15.56 4.58
CA VAL A 22 -1.63 -16.98 4.58
C VAL A 22 -1.25 -17.70 3.28
N ALA A 23 -1.20 -16.99 2.16
CA ALA A 23 -0.72 -17.53 0.89
C ALA A 23 0.81 -17.77 0.84
N GLN A 24 1.57 -17.27 1.82
CA GLN A 24 3.03 -17.39 1.90
C GLN A 24 3.47 -17.92 3.29
N PRO A 25 2.99 -19.09 3.72
CA PRO A 25 3.13 -19.57 5.10
C PRO A 25 4.57 -19.92 5.50
N GLU A 26 5.46 -20.04 4.54
CA GLU A 26 6.90 -20.23 4.75
C GLU A 26 7.62 -18.94 5.13
N LYS A 27 7.06 -17.78 4.77
CA LYS A 27 7.64 -16.46 5.05
C LYS A 27 6.97 -15.75 6.22
N TYR A 28 5.63 -15.84 6.30
CA TYR A 28 4.83 -15.07 7.24
C TYR A 28 3.86 -15.93 8.02
N GLU A 29 3.67 -15.59 9.29
CA GLU A 29 2.71 -16.22 10.18
C GLU A 29 1.89 -15.14 10.90
N ILE A 30 0.59 -15.07 10.62
CA ILE A 30 -0.30 -14.21 11.40
C ILE A 30 -0.65 -14.93 12.69
N VAL A 31 -0.22 -14.38 13.82
CA VAL A 31 -0.41 -14.98 15.15
C VAL A 31 -1.46 -14.26 16.00
N GLY A 32 -1.81 -13.01 15.64
CA GLY A 32 -2.82 -12.24 16.36
C GLY A 32 -3.50 -11.19 15.50
N ILE A 33 -4.78 -10.93 15.78
CA ILE A 33 -5.58 -9.86 15.16
C ILE A 33 -6.28 -9.10 16.27
N ASN A 34 -6.25 -7.78 16.21
CA ASN A 34 -7.02 -6.92 17.09
C ASN A 34 -7.99 -6.07 16.26
N ASP A 35 -9.27 -6.17 16.55
CA ASP A 35 -10.30 -5.23 16.06
C ASP A 35 -11.46 -5.15 17.06
N PRO A 36 -11.67 -4.01 17.73
CA PRO A 36 -12.71 -3.88 18.74
C PRO A 36 -14.14 -3.78 18.16
N PHE A 37 -14.28 -3.69 16.84
CA PHE A 37 -15.58 -3.49 16.18
C PHE A 37 -16.05 -4.71 15.39
N VAL A 38 -15.26 -5.78 15.36
CA VAL A 38 -15.54 -6.99 14.58
C VAL A 38 -15.50 -8.19 15.50
N ASP A 39 -16.65 -8.85 15.69
CA ASP A 39 -16.70 -10.11 16.43
C ASP A 39 -16.08 -11.27 15.63
N LEU A 40 -15.77 -12.38 16.32
CA LEU A 40 -15.08 -13.49 15.76
C LEU A 40 -15.83 -14.17 14.60
N ASP A 41 -17.14 -14.35 14.72
CA ASP A 41 -17.97 -14.97 13.68
C ASP A 41 -18.03 -14.11 12.42
N TYR A 42 -18.15 -12.78 12.61
CA TYR A 42 -18.11 -11.85 11.50
C TYR A 42 -16.72 -11.75 10.88
N MET A 43 -15.65 -11.91 11.69
CA MET A 43 -14.27 -11.99 11.18
C MET A 43 -14.08 -13.22 10.27
N VAL A 44 -14.64 -14.38 10.66
CA VAL A 44 -14.69 -15.59 9.81
C VAL A 44 -15.44 -15.30 8.50
N TYR A 45 -16.62 -14.68 8.58
CA TYR A 45 -17.41 -14.32 7.40
C TYR A 45 -16.65 -13.41 6.43
N MET A 46 -16.07 -12.32 6.96
CA MET A 46 -15.31 -11.36 6.14
C MET A 46 -14.00 -11.94 5.58
N THR A 47 -13.45 -12.96 6.21
CA THR A 47 -12.29 -13.69 5.67
C THR A 47 -12.71 -14.60 4.51
N LYS A 48 -13.86 -15.27 4.64
CA LYS A 48 -14.36 -16.19 3.61
C LYS A 48 -14.75 -15.50 2.31
N TYR A 49 -15.41 -14.33 2.42
CA TYR A 49 -16.08 -13.69 1.30
C TYR A 49 -15.54 -12.28 1.05
N ASP A 50 -15.17 -12.01 -0.19
CA ASP A 50 -14.71 -10.70 -0.62
C ASP A 50 -15.29 -10.39 -2.01
N SER A 51 -15.85 -9.18 -2.17
CA SER A 51 -16.52 -8.78 -3.41
C SER A 51 -15.57 -8.61 -4.59
N ILE A 52 -14.28 -8.42 -4.34
CA ILE A 52 -13.25 -8.16 -5.35
C ILE A 52 -12.36 -9.38 -5.51
N HIS A 53 -11.77 -9.83 -4.40
CA HIS A 53 -10.80 -10.92 -4.37
C HIS A 53 -11.45 -12.31 -4.17
N GLY A 54 -12.79 -12.40 -4.22
CA GLY A 54 -13.53 -13.64 -4.21
C GLY A 54 -13.45 -14.44 -2.92
N HIS A 55 -13.75 -15.71 -3.01
CA HIS A 55 -13.71 -16.62 -1.87
C HIS A 55 -12.26 -16.84 -1.40
N PHE A 56 -12.11 -16.96 -0.07
CA PHE A 56 -10.83 -17.34 0.51
C PHE A 56 -10.46 -18.77 0.11
N ASP A 57 -9.23 -18.94 -0.38
CA ASP A 57 -8.69 -20.25 -0.73
C ASP A 57 -8.11 -20.92 0.52
N GLY A 58 -8.94 -21.64 1.25
CA GLY A 58 -8.57 -22.33 2.48
C GLY A 58 -9.73 -22.49 3.45
N GLU A 59 -9.44 -23.10 4.60
CA GLU A 59 -10.38 -23.27 5.68
C GLU A 59 -10.25 -22.13 6.71
N VAL A 60 -11.39 -21.56 7.11
CA VAL A 60 -11.45 -20.60 8.21
C VAL A 60 -12.69 -20.86 9.07
N LYS A 61 -12.51 -20.94 10.38
CA LYS A 61 -13.57 -21.16 11.37
C LYS A 61 -13.25 -20.48 12.69
N ALA A 62 -14.27 -20.31 13.52
CA ALA A 62 -14.13 -19.93 14.92
C ALA A 62 -14.13 -21.18 15.78
N GLU A 63 -13.19 -21.29 16.72
CA GLU A 63 -13.11 -22.40 17.69
C GLU A 63 -12.44 -21.90 18.96
N ASP A 64 -13.04 -22.18 20.12
CA ASP A 64 -12.53 -21.82 21.46
C ASP A 64 -12.08 -20.34 21.60
N GLY A 65 -12.86 -19.42 20.98
CA GLY A 65 -12.57 -17.98 21.03
C GLY A 65 -11.43 -17.52 20.13
N LYS A 66 -10.91 -18.38 19.26
CA LYS A 66 -9.82 -18.12 18.33
C LYS A 66 -10.29 -18.24 16.89
N LEU A 67 -9.57 -17.58 15.99
CA LEU A 67 -9.71 -17.77 14.55
C LEU A 67 -8.78 -18.92 14.13
N ILE A 68 -9.35 -19.95 13.54
CA ILE A 68 -8.56 -21.08 13.02
C ILE A 68 -8.49 -20.96 11.50
N VAL A 69 -7.28 -20.90 10.97
CA VAL A 69 -7.03 -20.74 9.53
C VAL A 69 -6.08 -21.82 9.05
N ASN A 70 -6.55 -22.68 8.15
CA ASN A 70 -5.78 -23.82 7.65
C ASN A 70 -5.15 -24.67 8.78
N GLY A 71 -5.93 -24.84 9.88
CA GLY A 71 -5.50 -25.59 11.07
C GLY A 71 -4.57 -24.84 12.02
N ARG A 72 -4.23 -23.57 11.75
CA ARG A 72 -3.40 -22.73 12.64
C ARG A 72 -4.27 -21.79 13.46
N GLU A 73 -3.94 -21.64 14.73
CA GLU A 73 -4.62 -20.72 15.64
C GLU A 73 -4.12 -19.29 15.45
N VAL A 74 -5.05 -18.33 15.40
CA VAL A 74 -4.77 -16.90 15.42
C VAL A 74 -5.53 -16.29 16.60
N ALA A 75 -4.82 -15.66 17.52
CA ALA A 75 -5.42 -14.98 18.66
C ALA A 75 -6.24 -13.77 18.19
N VAL A 76 -7.41 -13.56 18.83
CA VAL A 76 -8.28 -12.44 18.50
C VAL A 76 -8.48 -11.56 19.72
N TYR A 77 -8.24 -10.27 19.57
CA TYR A 77 -8.34 -9.26 20.61
C TYR A 77 -9.32 -8.16 20.20
N GLY A 78 -9.88 -7.45 21.19
CA GLY A 78 -10.84 -6.35 21.00
C GLY A 78 -10.47 -5.08 21.78
N CYS A 79 -9.17 -4.77 21.88
CA CYS A 79 -8.67 -3.63 22.63
C CYS A 79 -8.79 -2.32 21.83
N MET A 80 -9.28 -1.25 22.47
CA MET A 80 -9.35 0.08 21.86
C MET A 80 -8.00 0.79 21.85
N ASN A 81 -7.19 0.56 22.87
CA ASN A 81 -5.87 1.18 23.00
C ASN A 81 -4.77 0.20 22.60
N PRO A 82 -3.87 0.57 21.69
CA PRO A 82 -2.80 -0.33 21.22
C PRO A 82 -1.87 -0.83 22.34
N GLU A 83 -1.67 -0.06 23.41
CA GLU A 83 -0.83 -0.46 24.55
C GLU A 83 -1.43 -1.59 25.40
N GLU A 84 -2.75 -1.85 25.27
CA GLU A 84 -3.47 -2.89 25.99
C GLU A 84 -3.52 -4.22 25.22
N ILE A 85 -3.09 -4.22 23.96
CA ILE A 85 -3.10 -5.42 23.12
C ILE A 85 -1.92 -6.32 23.56
N PRO A 86 -2.17 -7.54 24.05
CA PRO A 86 -1.11 -8.39 24.60
C PRO A 86 -0.37 -9.16 23.48
N TRP A 87 0.35 -8.44 22.62
CA TRP A 87 1.10 -9.05 21.50
C TRP A 87 2.11 -10.10 21.93
N SER A 88 2.69 -9.94 23.13
CA SER A 88 3.61 -10.92 23.71
C SER A 88 2.96 -12.29 23.98
N GLU A 89 1.64 -12.34 24.28
CA GLU A 89 0.95 -13.60 24.57
C GLU A 89 0.81 -14.47 23.32
N CYS A 90 0.58 -13.87 22.15
CA CYS A 90 0.54 -14.58 20.87
C CYS A 90 1.90 -14.64 20.17
N GLY A 91 2.91 -13.96 20.70
CA GLY A 91 4.27 -13.92 20.15
C GLY A 91 4.40 -13.08 18.87
N ALA A 92 3.51 -12.11 18.65
CA ALA A 92 3.62 -11.18 17.52
C ALA A 92 4.80 -10.22 17.72
N GLU A 93 5.72 -10.21 16.76
CA GLU A 93 6.91 -9.37 16.81
C GLU A 93 6.78 -8.12 15.95
N TYR A 94 6.18 -8.26 14.77
CA TYR A 94 5.93 -7.17 13.82
C TYR A 94 4.44 -6.90 13.73
N ILE A 95 4.05 -5.63 13.88
CA ILE A 95 2.63 -5.25 13.86
C ILE A 95 2.32 -4.45 12.59
N VAL A 96 1.29 -4.88 11.89
CA VAL A 96 0.66 -4.08 10.83
C VAL A 96 -0.40 -3.19 11.47
N GLU A 97 -0.14 -1.89 11.52
CA GLU A 97 -1.10 -0.89 11.98
C GLU A 97 -1.96 -0.45 10.80
N SER A 98 -3.18 -1.00 10.68
CA SER A 98 -4.10 -0.78 9.55
C SER A 98 -5.44 -0.16 9.93
N THR A 99 -5.55 0.45 11.12
CA THR A 99 -6.76 1.16 11.56
C THR A 99 -6.92 2.53 10.89
N GLY A 100 -5.83 3.15 10.44
CA GLY A 100 -5.80 4.54 9.96
C GLY A 100 -5.91 5.60 11.07
N VAL A 101 -5.89 5.17 12.35
CA VAL A 101 -6.00 6.04 13.54
C VAL A 101 -4.61 6.37 14.10
N PHE A 102 -3.76 5.38 14.26
CA PHE A 102 -2.44 5.49 14.90
C PHE A 102 -1.35 5.71 13.84
N THR A 103 -1.38 6.86 13.19
CA THR A 103 -0.56 7.18 12.00
C THR A 103 0.62 8.11 12.28
N THR A 104 1.11 8.15 13.52
CA THR A 104 2.33 8.87 13.93
C THR A 104 3.22 7.93 14.74
N THR A 105 4.52 8.17 14.75
CA THR A 105 5.46 7.40 15.59
C THR A 105 5.00 7.35 17.04
N GLU A 106 4.60 8.48 17.62
CA GLU A 106 4.14 8.57 19.01
C GLU A 106 2.97 7.61 19.27
N LYS A 107 1.93 7.65 18.42
CA LYS A 107 0.73 6.82 18.61
C LYS A 107 0.96 5.35 18.32
N ALA A 108 1.69 5.04 17.24
CA ALA A 108 1.95 3.67 16.84
C ALA A 108 2.94 2.97 17.77
N SER A 109 3.84 3.71 18.43
CA SER A 109 4.75 3.16 19.46
C SER A 109 4.01 2.55 20.66
N ALA A 110 2.72 2.85 20.86
CA ALA A 110 1.91 2.23 21.91
C ALA A 110 1.87 0.70 21.79
N HIS A 111 1.95 0.13 20.58
CA HIS A 111 2.04 -1.32 20.37
C HIS A 111 3.27 -1.97 21.02
N LEU A 112 4.38 -1.22 21.15
CA LEU A 112 5.62 -1.73 21.76
C LEU A 112 5.42 -2.08 23.24
N LYS A 113 4.49 -1.40 23.93
CA LYS A 113 4.15 -1.70 25.33
C LYS A 113 3.45 -3.06 25.47
N GLY A 114 2.71 -3.48 24.42
CA GLY A 114 2.09 -4.81 24.36
C GLY A 114 3.05 -5.95 24.03
N GLY A 115 4.33 -5.64 23.81
CA GLY A 115 5.38 -6.61 23.53
C GLY A 115 5.78 -6.74 22.06
N ALA A 116 5.23 -5.93 21.17
CA ALA A 116 5.69 -5.84 19.79
C ALA A 116 7.13 -5.29 19.73
N LYS A 117 7.90 -5.72 18.74
CA LYS A 117 9.25 -5.20 18.46
C LYS A 117 9.23 -4.07 17.44
N LYS A 118 8.39 -4.21 16.41
CA LYS A 118 8.31 -3.30 15.26
C LYS A 118 6.86 -3.02 14.87
N VAL A 119 6.62 -1.85 14.31
CA VAL A 119 5.30 -1.45 13.81
C VAL A 119 5.42 -0.89 12.39
N VAL A 120 4.64 -1.39 11.47
CA VAL A 120 4.49 -0.87 10.11
C VAL A 120 3.12 -0.23 9.96
N ILE A 121 3.09 1.08 9.81
CA ILE A 121 1.88 1.85 9.55
C ILE A 121 1.50 1.66 8.08
N SER A 122 0.33 1.09 7.81
CA SER A 122 -0.20 0.88 6.45
C SER A 122 -0.92 2.12 5.91
N ALA A 123 -0.34 3.28 6.11
CA ALA A 123 -0.84 4.58 5.66
C ALA A 123 0.31 5.60 5.64
N PRO A 124 0.16 6.73 4.92
CA PRO A 124 1.10 7.84 5.06
C PRO A 124 1.15 8.33 6.50
N ALA A 125 2.34 8.46 7.05
CA ALA A 125 2.54 9.04 8.37
C ALA A 125 2.07 10.50 8.41
N LYS A 126 1.49 10.91 9.54
CA LYS A 126 1.00 12.29 9.74
C LYS A 126 1.99 13.19 10.47
N ASP A 127 3.09 12.64 10.93
CA ASP A 127 4.22 13.36 11.48
C ASP A 127 5.41 13.38 10.49
N LYS A 128 6.52 14.02 10.90
CA LYS A 128 7.74 14.10 10.10
C LYS A 128 8.81 13.11 10.57
N ASP A 129 8.59 12.51 11.72
CA ASP A 129 9.60 11.70 12.42
C ASP A 129 9.50 10.22 12.04
N THR A 130 8.34 9.79 11.51
CA THR A 130 8.13 8.41 11.05
C THR A 130 8.88 8.17 9.74
N PRO A 131 9.91 7.31 9.72
CA PRO A 131 10.57 6.90 8.48
C PRO A 131 9.57 6.27 7.51
N THR A 132 9.64 6.65 6.25
CA THR A 132 8.72 6.20 5.22
C THR A 132 9.47 5.44 4.14
N PHE A 133 8.95 4.26 3.80
CA PHE A 133 9.57 3.35 2.84
C PHE A 133 8.64 3.02 1.68
N VAL A 134 9.24 2.82 0.52
CA VAL A 134 8.63 2.21 -0.66
C VAL A 134 9.61 1.18 -1.20
N MET A 135 9.18 -0.07 -1.26
CA MET A 135 9.99 -1.18 -1.76
C MET A 135 10.48 -0.90 -3.19
N GLY A 136 11.75 -1.19 -3.45
CA GLY A 136 12.45 -0.89 -4.71
C GLY A 136 12.90 0.56 -4.86
N VAL A 137 12.67 1.41 -3.87
CA VAL A 137 13.00 2.85 -3.93
C VAL A 137 14.01 3.26 -2.88
N ASN A 138 13.77 2.91 -1.60
CA ASN A 138 14.61 3.35 -0.47
C ASN A 138 14.64 2.38 0.71
N GLU A 139 14.24 1.13 0.55
CA GLU A 139 14.26 0.14 1.64
C GLU A 139 15.65 -0.11 2.21
N GLU A 140 16.69 0.13 1.42
CA GLU A 140 18.08 -0.05 1.81
C GLU A 140 18.56 0.89 2.94
N VAL A 141 17.81 1.97 3.20
CA VAL A 141 18.15 2.89 4.30
C VAL A 141 17.51 2.50 5.64
N TYR A 142 16.79 1.36 5.69
CA TYR A 142 16.24 0.85 6.93
C TYR A 142 17.37 0.39 7.87
N THR A 143 17.22 0.71 9.16
CA THR A 143 18.15 0.28 10.22
C THR A 143 17.38 -0.30 11.42
N PRO A 144 17.98 -1.25 12.19
CA PRO A 144 17.30 -1.93 13.30
C PRO A 144 16.80 -1.04 14.44
N ASP A 145 17.28 0.17 14.59
CA ASP A 145 16.80 1.15 15.57
C ASP A 145 15.47 1.80 15.19
N MET A 146 15.04 1.67 13.92
CA MET A 146 13.73 2.14 13.46
C MET A 146 12.63 1.19 13.92
N THR A 147 11.93 1.54 15.00
CA THR A 147 10.88 0.69 15.60
C THR A 147 9.49 0.90 15.01
N VAL A 148 9.22 2.09 14.48
CA VAL A 148 7.97 2.45 13.80
C VAL A 148 8.29 3.02 12.44
N VAL A 149 7.70 2.44 11.40
CA VAL A 149 7.90 2.89 10.01
C VAL A 149 6.56 2.98 9.27
N SER A 150 6.53 3.71 8.18
CA SER A 150 5.35 3.83 7.28
C SER A 150 5.66 3.21 5.93
N ASN A 151 4.68 2.44 5.40
CA ASN A 151 4.72 1.92 4.03
C ASN A 151 4.13 2.92 2.99
N ALA A 152 4.06 4.22 3.34
CA ALA A 152 3.45 5.25 2.50
C ALA A 152 1.98 4.94 2.11
N SER A 153 1.49 5.50 0.98
CA SER A 153 0.19 5.17 0.40
C SER A 153 0.32 4.23 -0.79
N CYS A 154 -0.79 3.59 -1.20
CA CYS A 154 -0.84 2.79 -2.41
C CYS A 154 -0.45 3.60 -3.66
N THR A 155 -0.92 4.85 -3.75
CA THR A 155 -0.55 5.76 -4.86
C THR A 155 0.93 6.12 -4.84
N THR A 156 1.55 6.32 -3.65
CA THR A 156 2.99 6.57 -3.55
C THR A 156 3.78 5.33 -3.97
N ASN A 157 3.32 4.13 -3.61
CA ASN A 157 3.91 2.86 -4.02
C ASN A 157 3.85 2.63 -5.54
N CYS A 158 2.83 3.19 -6.23
CA CYS A 158 2.78 3.18 -7.69
C CYS A 158 3.70 4.25 -8.31
N LEU A 159 3.61 5.48 -7.81
CA LEU A 159 4.31 6.63 -8.40
C LEU A 159 5.82 6.57 -8.20
N ALA A 160 6.30 6.19 -7.01
CA ALA A 160 7.70 6.33 -6.66
C ALA A 160 8.64 5.41 -7.47
N PRO A 161 8.33 4.11 -7.71
CA PRO A 161 9.15 3.28 -8.58
C PRO A 161 9.26 3.82 -10.01
N LEU A 162 8.14 4.24 -10.61
CA LEU A 162 8.12 4.85 -11.93
C LEU A 162 8.94 6.15 -11.95
N ALA A 163 8.68 7.05 -11.00
CA ALA A 163 9.38 8.34 -10.90
C ALA A 163 10.88 8.16 -10.67
N LYS A 164 11.31 7.12 -9.92
CA LYS A 164 12.71 6.82 -9.67
C LYS A 164 13.42 6.44 -10.96
N VAL A 165 12.87 5.53 -11.76
CA VAL A 165 13.47 5.14 -13.05
C VAL A 165 13.61 6.35 -13.98
N ILE A 166 12.55 7.16 -14.10
CA ILE A 166 12.56 8.34 -14.96
C ILE A 166 13.53 9.40 -14.44
N HIS A 167 13.58 9.63 -13.12
CA HIS A 167 14.45 10.64 -12.55
C HIS A 167 15.93 10.24 -12.63
N ASP A 168 16.25 9.00 -12.30
CA ASP A 168 17.63 8.49 -12.31
C ASP A 168 18.19 8.43 -13.74
N THR A 169 17.35 8.15 -14.75
CA THR A 169 17.78 7.97 -16.14
C THR A 169 17.74 9.27 -16.95
N PHE A 170 16.66 10.05 -16.83
CA PHE A 170 16.39 11.21 -17.69
C PHE A 170 16.39 12.54 -16.95
N GLY A 171 16.31 12.51 -15.60
CA GLY A 171 16.12 13.67 -14.76
C GLY A 171 14.69 14.22 -14.85
N ILE A 172 14.02 14.42 -13.72
CA ILE A 172 12.75 15.14 -13.65
C ILE A 172 13.03 16.56 -13.22
N VAL A 173 12.63 17.55 -14.03
CA VAL A 173 12.68 18.96 -13.72
C VAL A 173 11.47 19.34 -12.87
N GLU A 174 10.28 19.01 -13.38
CA GLU A 174 8.99 19.27 -12.75
C GLU A 174 7.91 18.32 -13.30
N GLY A 175 6.84 18.11 -12.54
CA GLY A 175 5.75 17.29 -13.01
C GLY A 175 4.48 17.40 -12.20
N LEU A 176 3.38 17.01 -12.83
CA LEU A 176 2.07 16.89 -12.23
C LEU A 176 1.60 15.43 -12.31
N MET A 177 1.06 14.95 -11.20
CA MET A 177 0.48 13.62 -11.12
C MET A 177 -1.02 13.72 -10.89
N THR A 178 -1.78 12.97 -11.67
CA THR A 178 -3.19 12.72 -11.39
C THR A 178 -3.37 11.22 -11.15
N THR A 179 -3.98 10.84 -10.02
CA THR A 179 -4.45 9.46 -9.91
C THR A 179 -5.95 9.40 -10.14
N VAL A 180 -6.38 8.54 -11.08
CA VAL A 180 -7.77 8.12 -11.21
C VAL A 180 -7.92 6.90 -10.32
N HIS A 181 -8.60 7.08 -9.20
CA HIS A 181 -8.55 6.14 -8.07
C HIS A 181 -9.92 5.52 -7.83
N SER A 182 -9.94 4.22 -7.60
CA SER A 182 -11.13 3.48 -7.19
C SER A 182 -11.70 4.00 -5.85
N THR A 183 -12.91 3.58 -5.55
CA THR A 183 -13.59 3.93 -4.29
C THR A 183 -12.84 3.34 -3.09
N THR A 184 -12.92 4.05 -1.97
CA THR A 184 -12.34 3.61 -0.70
C THR A 184 -13.36 3.74 0.44
N ALA A 185 -13.12 3.03 1.54
CA ALA A 185 -14.03 2.98 2.70
C ALA A 185 -14.33 4.35 3.35
N THR A 186 -13.54 5.37 3.06
CA THR A 186 -13.77 6.74 3.58
C THR A 186 -14.83 7.52 2.81
N GLN A 187 -15.22 7.05 1.61
CA GLN A 187 -16.25 7.70 0.79
C GLN A 187 -17.66 7.32 1.25
N LYS A 188 -18.63 8.13 0.89
CA LYS A 188 -20.05 7.88 1.20
C LYS A 188 -20.71 7.08 0.10
N THR A 189 -21.57 6.13 0.48
CA THR A 189 -22.39 5.36 -0.48
C THR A 189 -23.50 6.21 -1.08
N VAL A 190 -24.09 7.11 -0.26
CA VAL A 190 -25.10 8.10 -0.66
C VAL A 190 -24.67 9.49 -0.18
N ASP A 191 -25.26 10.56 -0.73
CA ASP A 191 -24.96 11.92 -0.30
C ASP A 191 -25.16 12.06 1.22
N GLY A 192 -24.12 12.52 1.90
CA GLY A 192 -24.11 12.65 3.35
C GLY A 192 -23.17 13.75 3.85
N PRO A 193 -23.33 14.21 5.07
CA PRO A 193 -22.53 15.30 5.60
C PRO A 193 -21.05 14.95 5.69
N SER A 194 -20.20 15.87 5.25
CA SER A 194 -18.76 15.83 5.42
C SER A 194 -18.26 17.22 5.80
N LYS A 195 -17.67 17.32 7.00
CA LYS A 195 -17.26 18.63 7.55
C LYS A 195 -16.00 19.19 6.90
N LYS A 196 -15.07 18.31 6.49
CA LYS A 196 -13.73 18.71 5.98
C LYS A 196 -13.63 18.68 4.46
N ASP A 197 -14.31 17.75 3.83
CA ASP A 197 -14.29 17.54 2.38
C ASP A 197 -15.72 17.37 1.88
N TRP A 198 -16.32 18.46 1.40
CA TRP A 198 -17.69 18.45 0.91
C TRP A 198 -17.88 17.53 -0.30
N ARG A 199 -16.87 17.45 -1.18
CA ARG A 199 -16.91 16.56 -2.34
C ARG A 199 -16.87 15.09 -1.92
N GLY A 200 -16.08 14.75 -0.90
CA GLY A 200 -16.04 13.42 -0.31
C GLY A 200 -17.33 13.00 0.41
N GLY A 201 -18.26 13.95 0.65
CA GLY A 201 -19.63 13.69 1.16
C GLY A 201 -20.63 13.24 0.08
N ARG A 202 -20.26 13.28 -1.22
CA ARG A 202 -21.14 12.88 -2.32
C ARG A 202 -21.06 11.37 -2.56
N ALA A 203 -22.16 10.83 -3.13
CA ALA A 203 -22.30 9.40 -3.44
C ALA A 203 -21.17 8.91 -4.37
N ALA A 204 -20.39 7.94 -3.90
CA ALA A 204 -19.22 7.43 -4.62
C ALA A 204 -19.59 6.68 -5.90
N SER A 205 -20.70 5.95 -5.89
CA SER A 205 -21.14 5.09 -7.00
C SER A 205 -21.67 5.84 -8.21
N GLY A 206 -21.95 7.15 -8.10
CA GLY A 206 -22.57 7.95 -9.16
C GLY A 206 -21.78 9.17 -9.58
N ASN A 207 -20.54 9.36 -9.07
CA ASN A 207 -19.81 10.60 -9.30
C ASN A 207 -18.34 10.37 -9.61
N ILE A 208 -17.77 11.28 -10.40
CA ILE A 208 -16.32 11.52 -10.48
C ILE A 208 -16.02 12.62 -9.47
N ILE A 209 -15.21 12.31 -8.44
CA ILE A 209 -15.00 13.20 -7.31
C ILE A 209 -13.54 13.67 -7.26
N PRO A 210 -13.25 14.96 -7.59
CA PRO A 210 -11.92 15.52 -7.38
C PRO A 210 -11.56 15.53 -5.88
N SER A 211 -10.37 15.07 -5.56
CA SER A 211 -9.88 14.98 -4.19
C SER A 211 -8.39 15.36 -4.12
N SER A 212 -7.95 15.85 -3.00
CA SER A 212 -6.53 16.09 -2.77
C SER A 212 -5.80 14.76 -2.48
N THR A 213 -4.52 14.70 -2.87
CA THR A 213 -3.63 13.61 -2.50
C THR A 213 -2.26 14.14 -2.08
N GLY A 214 -1.68 13.52 -1.04
CA GLY A 214 -0.31 13.80 -0.65
C GLY A 214 0.74 12.93 -1.37
N ALA A 215 0.31 11.99 -2.22
CA ALA A 215 1.18 10.95 -2.77
C ALA A 215 2.39 11.51 -3.57
N ALA A 216 2.17 12.53 -4.41
CA ALA A 216 3.26 13.16 -5.18
C ALA A 216 4.27 13.87 -4.28
N LYS A 217 3.80 14.53 -3.20
CA LYS A 217 4.68 15.16 -2.22
C LYS A 217 5.42 14.11 -1.37
N ALA A 218 4.76 12.99 -1.09
CA ALA A 218 5.36 11.88 -0.35
C ALA A 218 6.51 11.20 -1.12
N CYS A 219 6.52 11.27 -2.46
CA CYS A 219 7.69 10.83 -3.23
C CYS A 219 9.00 11.53 -2.83
N ALA A 220 8.93 12.78 -2.36
CA ALA A 220 10.11 13.50 -1.88
C ALA A 220 10.65 12.98 -0.53
N LEU A 221 9.88 12.17 0.20
CA LEU A 221 10.36 11.50 1.42
C LEU A 221 11.23 10.29 1.07
N VAL A 222 10.91 9.59 -0.02
CA VAL A 222 11.61 8.38 -0.45
C VAL A 222 12.60 8.63 -1.60
N ILE A 223 12.45 9.75 -2.34
CA ILE A 223 13.38 10.24 -3.35
C ILE A 223 13.66 11.73 -3.08
N PRO A 224 14.59 12.06 -2.17
CA PRO A 224 14.82 13.45 -1.73
C PRO A 224 15.12 14.45 -2.85
N SER A 225 15.75 14.02 -3.94
CA SER A 225 16.05 14.82 -5.12
C SER A 225 14.82 15.32 -5.89
N LEU A 226 13.63 14.75 -5.62
CA LEU A 226 12.34 15.19 -6.16
C LEU A 226 11.61 16.23 -5.31
N LYS A 227 12.24 16.69 -4.21
CA LYS A 227 11.63 17.71 -3.34
C LYS A 227 11.29 18.98 -4.11
N GLY A 228 10.00 19.35 -4.09
CA GLY A 228 9.49 20.55 -4.78
C GLY A 228 9.27 20.40 -6.29
N LYS A 229 9.57 19.24 -6.88
CA LYS A 229 9.41 18.99 -8.31
C LYS A 229 8.10 18.33 -8.70
N LEU A 230 7.45 17.61 -7.78
CA LEU A 230 6.20 16.91 -8.04
C LEU A 230 5.07 17.38 -7.12
N THR A 231 3.89 17.56 -7.72
CA THR A 231 2.64 17.71 -6.98
C THR A 231 1.52 16.98 -7.74
N GLY A 232 0.33 16.87 -7.14
CA GLY A 232 -0.73 16.13 -7.82
C GLY A 232 -2.08 16.21 -7.11
N MET A 233 -3.05 15.56 -7.75
CA MET A 233 -4.42 15.44 -7.29
C MET A 233 -4.98 14.04 -7.60
N SER A 234 -6.20 13.77 -7.15
CA SER A 234 -6.91 12.52 -7.37
C SER A 234 -8.29 12.80 -7.95
N PHE A 235 -8.74 11.95 -8.86
CA PHE A 235 -10.16 11.76 -9.18
C PHE A 235 -10.61 10.42 -8.62
N ARG A 236 -11.63 10.41 -7.75
CA ARG A 236 -12.30 9.19 -7.32
C ARG A 236 -13.36 8.83 -8.35
N VAL A 237 -13.36 7.58 -8.81
CA VAL A 237 -14.29 7.04 -9.81
C VAL A 237 -15.04 5.83 -9.25
N PRO A 238 -16.24 5.51 -9.78
CA PRO A 238 -17.06 4.42 -9.26
C PRO A 238 -16.59 3.01 -9.73
N THR A 239 -15.31 2.72 -9.57
CA THR A 239 -14.72 1.39 -9.70
C THR A 239 -14.43 0.83 -8.31
N LEU A 240 -14.51 -0.48 -8.14
CA LEU A 240 -14.35 -1.12 -6.83
C LEU A 240 -12.88 -1.24 -6.42
N ASP A 241 -12.00 -1.51 -7.40
CA ASP A 241 -10.58 -1.69 -7.20
C ASP A 241 -9.81 -1.33 -8.47
N VAL A 242 -8.50 -1.32 -8.38
CA VAL A 242 -7.51 -0.88 -9.37
C VAL A 242 -7.63 0.60 -9.70
N SER A 243 -6.52 1.25 -9.54
CA SER A 243 -6.33 2.69 -9.80
C SER A 243 -5.22 2.88 -10.81
N VAL A 244 -5.11 4.11 -11.35
CA VAL A 244 -4.07 4.46 -12.32
C VAL A 244 -3.41 5.78 -11.95
N VAL A 245 -2.10 5.85 -12.08
CA VAL A 245 -1.29 7.07 -12.03
C VAL A 245 -1.08 7.58 -13.45
N ASP A 246 -1.44 8.83 -13.67
CA ASP A 246 -1.06 9.66 -14.81
C ASP A 246 0.04 10.62 -14.33
N LEU A 247 1.27 10.40 -14.79
CA LEU A 247 2.43 11.22 -14.46
C LEU A 247 2.87 12.01 -15.68
N THR A 248 2.65 13.33 -15.69
CA THR A 248 3.13 14.23 -16.72
C THR A 248 4.36 14.97 -16.22
N VAL A 249 5.49 14.82 -16.90
CA VAL A 249 6.78 15.38 -16.48
C VAL A 249 7.54 16.08 -17.59
N ARG A 250 8.30 17.10 -17.19
CA ARG A 250 9.38 17.70 -17.98
C ARG A 250 10.71 17.04 -17.60
N LEU A 251 11.40 16.54 -18.59
CA LEU A 251 12.69 15.87 -18.44
C LEU A 251 13.85 16.86 -18.53
N ALA A 252 14.96 16.54 -17.89
CA ALA A 252 16.17 17.37 -17.89
C ALA A 252 16.99 17.23 -19.20
N ARG A 253 16.88 16.10 -19.90
CA ARG A 253 17.56 15.82 -21.17
C ARG A 253 16.58 15.41 -22.26
N ASP A 254 16.98 15.57 -23.50
CA ASP A 254 16.24 15.05 -24.64
C ASP A 254 16.28 13.52 -24.66
N THR A 255 15.16 12.92 -25.04
CA THR A 255 15.01 11.46 -25.19
C THR A 255 13.85 11.14 -26.14
N THR A 256 13.62 9.87 -26.41
CA THR A 256 12.47 9.37 -27.16
C THR A 256 11.55 8.55 -26.26
N TYR A 257 10.33 8.30 -26.70
CA TYR A 257 9.39 7.47 -25.93
C TYR A 257 9.88 6.02 -25.84
N GLU A 258 10.49 5.54 -26.91
CA GLU A 258 11.09 4.18 -26.98
C GLU A 258 12.23 4.02 -25.97
N GLU A 259 13.09 5.02 -25.80
CA GLU A 259 14.15 4.99 -24.78
C GLU A 259 13.57 4.96 -23.35
N ILE A 260 12.47 5.70 -23.12
CA ILE A 260 11.76 5.67 -21.82
C ILE A 260 11.18 4.28 -21.56
N CYS A 261 10.48 3.71 -22.55
CA CYS A 261 9.91 2.37 -22.45
C CYS A 261 10.98 1.32 -22.19
N ALA A 262 12.11 1.38 -22.90
CA ALA A 262 13.23 0.47 -22.73
C ALA A 262 13.82 0.54 -21.31
N ALA A 263 14.01 1.75 -20.77
CA ALA A 263 14.55 1.94 -19.41
C ALA A 263 13.59 1.39 -18.33
N ILE A 264 12.28 1.59 -18.50
CA ILE A 264 11.28 1.06 -17.57
C ILE A 264 11.21 -0.46 -17.65
N LYS A 265 11.24 -1.03 -18.86
CA LYS A 265 11.25 -2.48 -19.09
C LYS A 265 12.47 -3.13 -18.46
N GLU A 266 13.66 -2.59 -18.68
CA GLU A 266 14.90 -3.06 -18.05
C GLU A 266 14.81 -3.04 -16.53
N ALA A 267 14.28 -1.97 -15.94
CA ALA A 267 14.10 -1.87 -14.50
C ALA A 267 13.09 -2.92 -13.97
N SER A 268 11.99 -3.16 -14.69
CA SER A 268 10.94 -4.11 -14.31
C SER A 268 11.39 -5.57 -14.38
N GLU A 269 12.28 -5.89 -15.31
CA GLU A 269 12.85 -7.23 -15.44
C GLU A 269 14.09 -7.44 -14.54
N GLY A 270 14.71 -6.33 -14.11
CA GLY A 270 15.94 -6.28 -13.32
C GLY A 270 15.69 -5.94 -11.83
N LYS A 271 16.27 -4.82 -11.40
CA LYS A 271 16.34 -4.39 -9.98
C LYS A 271 15.00 -4.11 -9.32
N MET A 272 13.94 -3.84 -10.08
CA MET A 272 12.60 -3.61 -9.59
C MET A 272 11.62 -4.75 -9.91
N LYS A 273 12.14 -5.93 -10.22
CA LYS A 273 11.31 -7.11 -10.48
C LYS A 273 10.41 -7.43 -9.30
N GLY A 274 9.11 -7.64 -9.57
CA GLY A 274 8.09 -7.88 -8.54
C GLY A 274 7.51 -6.61 -7.91
N ILE A 275 8.05 -5.43 -8.26
CA ILE A 275 7.58 -4.11 -7.80
C ILE A 275 7.06 -3.31 -8.99
N LEU A 276 7.91 -3.06 -9.97
CA LEU A 276 7.56 -2.43 -11.23
C LEU A 276 7.20 -3.51 -12.26
N GLY A 277 6.08 -3.34 -12.93
CA GLY A 277 5.64 -4.14 -14.05
C GLY A 277 5.69 -3.35 -15.35
N TYR A 278 5.53 -4.05 -16.46
CA TYR A 278 5.49 -3.49 -17.80
C TYR A 278 4.46 -4.24 -18.63
N THR A 279 3.61 -3.53 -19.38
CA THR A 279 2.70 -4.12 -20.35
C THR A 279 2.75 -3.36 -21.66
N ASP A 280 2.70 -4.09 -22.75
CA ASP A 280 2.52 -3.63 -24.13
C ASP A 280 1.19 -4.08 -24.72
N GLU A 281 0.29 -4.58 -23.87
CA GLU A 281 -1.07 -5.01 -24.23
C GLU A 281 -2.07 -3.87 -24.01
N ALA A 282 -3.20 -3.92 -24.73
CA ALA A 282 -4.28 -2.95 -24.57
C ALA A 282 -5.22 -3.39 -23.43
N LEU A 283 -4.79 -3.21 -22.18
CA LEU A 283 -5.47 -3.63 -20.97
C LEU A 283 -6.29 -2.51 -20.33
N VAL A 284 -7.19 -2.90 -19.42
CA VAL A 284 -8.01 -1.99 -18.61
C VAL A 284 -7.91 -2.35 -17.13
N SER A 285 -8.45 -1.52 -16.25
CA SER A 285 -8.28 -1.67 -14.80
C SER A 285 -8.58 -3.06 -14.24
N SER A 286 -9.63 -3.73 -14.72
CA SER A 286 -10.02 -5.06 -14.21
C SER A 286 -8.99 -6.17 -14.49
N ASP A 287 -8.12 -5.99 -15.48
CA ASP A 287 -7.07 -6.95 -15.83
C ASP A 287 -5.92 -6.99 -14.80
N PHE A 288 -5.85 -5.97 -13.95
CA PHE A 288 -4.82 -5.84 -12.91
C PHE A 288 -5.30 -6.21 -11.50
N ILE A 289 -6.56 -6.67 -11.35
CA ILE A 289 -7.07 -7.13 -10.05
C ILE A 289 -6.25 -8.35 -9.59
N GLY A 290 -5.71 -8.27 -8.39
CA GLY A 290 -4.87 -9.31 -7.80
C GLY A 290 -3.41 -9.27 -8.23
N ASP A 291 -2.97 -8.25 -8.98
CA ASP A 291 -1.55 -8.09 -9.30
C ASP A 291 -0.77 -7.62 -8.04
N PRO A 292 0.26 -8.37 -7.58
CA PRO A 292 1.03 -8.01 -6.40
C PRO A 292 2.04 -6.88 -6.64
N ARG A 293 2.29 -6.50 -7.91
CA ARG A 293 3.15 -5.36 -8.25
C ARG A 293 2.40 -4.05 -8.00
N THR A 294 3.10 -3.05 -7.53
CA THR A 294 2.48 -1.77 -7.16
C THR A 294 2.55 -0.69 -8.22
N SER A 295 3.23 -0.95 -9.35
CA SER A 295 3.38 0.02 -10.43
C SER A 295 3.53 -0.74 -11.75
N ILE A 296 2.49 -0.86 -12.55
CA ILE A 296 2.53 -1.55 -13.84
C ILE A 296 2.45 -0.51 -14.95
N PHE A 297 3.61 -0.21 -15.55
CA PHE A 297 3.71 0.77 -16.63
C PHE A 297 3.00 0.26 -17.89
N ASP A 298 2.17 1.13 -18.47
CA ASP A 298 1.43 0.88 -19.71
C ASP A 298 2.09 1.64 -20.86
N GLU A 299 2.82 0.92 -21.70
CA GLU A 299 3.51 1.48 -22.88
C GLU A 299 2.56 2.17 -23.84
N LYS A 300 1.37 1.57 -24.07
CA LYS A 300 0.43 2.07 -25.08
C LYS A 300 -0.42 3.24 -24.62
N ALA A 301 -0.51 3.49 -23.34
CA ALA A 301 -1.30 4.58 -22.76
C ALA A 301 -0.52 5.89 -22.62
N GLY A 302 0.82 5.87 -22.72
CA GLY A 302 1.66 7.05 -22.61
C GLY A 302 1.66 7.92 -23.86
N ILE A 303 2.02 9.20 -23.70
CA ILE A 303 2.06 10.19 -24.80
C ILE A 303 3.29 11.07 -24.60
N MET A 304 4.10 11.23 -25.65
CA MET A 304 5.21 12.15 -25.67
C MET A 304 4.89 13.37 -26.58
N LEU A 305 4.93 14.58 -26.02
CA LEU A 305 4.63 15.80 -26.77
C LEU A 305 5.86 16.33 -27.53
N ASN A 306 7.02 16.23 -26.91
CA ASN A 306 8.32 16.60 -27.48
C ASN A 306 9.42 15.85 -26.71
N SER A 307 10.69 16.01 -27.13
CA SER A 307 11.84 15.28 -26.57
C SER A 307 12.03 15.41 -25.04
N ARG A 308 11.30 16.30 -24.37
CA ARG A 308 11.42 16.54 -22.91
C ARG A 308 10.10 16.59 -22.16
N PHE A 309 8.96 16.38 -22.82
CA PHE A 309 7.67 16.47 -22.14
C PHE A 309 6.80 15.27 -22.47
N VAL A 310 6.54 14.46 -21.43
CA VAL A 310 5.93 13.14 -21.56
C VAL A 310 4.87 12.92 -20.49
N LYS A 311 3.80 12.22 -20.87
CA LYS A 311 2.78 11.62 -19.98
C LYS A 311 3.03 10.12 -19.92
N LEU A 312 3.14 9.59 -18.71
CA LEU A 312 3.34 8.19 -18.40
C LEU A 312 2.16 7.66 -17.59
N VAL A 313 1.73 6.45 -17.89
CA VAL A 313 0.59 5.81 -17.24
C VAL A 313 1.05 4.55 -16.54
N SER A 314 0.64 4.36 -15.28
CA SER A 314 0.96 3.17 -14.51
C SER A 314 -0.24 2.71 -13.67
N TRP A 315 -0.60 1.43 -13.80
CA TRP A 315 -1.68 0.77 -13.08
C TRP A 315 -1.23 0.21 -11.75
N TYR A 316 -2.16 0.08 -10.81
CA TYR A 316 -1.91 -0.59 -9.54
C TYR A 316 -3.21 -1.09 -8.91
N ASP A 317 -3.19 -2.34 -8.44
CA ASP A 317 -4.19 -2.80 -7.50
C ASP A 317 -3.92 -2.11 -6.16
N ASN A 318 -4.76 -1.13 -5.83
CA ASN A 318 -4.56 -0.27 -4.66
C ASN A 318 -4.79 -1.00 -3.32
N GLU A 319 -5.30 -2.21 -3.36
CA GLU A 319 -5.55 -3.06 -2.21
C GLU A 319 -4.55 -4.22 -2.15
N TRP A 320 -4.51 -5.10 -3.15
CA TRP A 320 -3.71 -6.32 -3.16
C TRP A 320 -2.21 -6.03 -3.30
N GLY A 321 -1.84 -5.26 -4.30
CA GLY A 321 -0.43 -4.87 -4.52
C GLY A 321 0.15 -4.17 -3.30
N TYR A 322 -0.60 -3.21 -2.74
CA TYR A 322 -0.19 -2.50 -1.54
C TYR A 322 -0.03 -3.42 -0.33
N SER A 323 -0.98 -4.34 -0.10
CA SER A 323 -0.94 -5.27 1.02
C SER A 323 0.25 -6.23 0.95
N ASN A 324 0.62 -6.68 -0.26
CA ASN A 324 1.85 -7.45 -0.47
C ASN A 324 3.10 -6.65 -0.11
N LYS A 325 3.17 -5.36 -0.45
CA LYS A 325 4.35 -4.52 -0.12
C LYS A 325 4.47 -4.23 1.38
N VAL A 326 3.36 -4.19 2.13
CA VAL A 326 3.43 -4.16 3.60
C VAL A 326 4.15 -5.40 4.13
N LEU A 327 3.83 -6.59 3.62
CA LEU A 327 4.51 -7.83 4.01
C LEU A 327 5.96 -7.88 3.54
N GLU A 328 6.25 -7.43 2.32
CA GLU A 328 7.62 -7.39 1.80
C GLU A 328 8.50 -6.43 2.61
N LEU A 329 7.96 -5.28 3.04
CA LEU A 329 8.67 -4.38 3.94
C LEU A 329 8.96 -5.05 5.29
N ILE A 330 7.99 -5.75 5.87
CA ILE A 330 8.18 -6.53 7.11
C ILE A 330 9.26 -7.60 6.90
N GLY A 331 9.22 -8.32 5.78
CA GLY A 331 10.24 -9.32 5.44
C GLY A 331 11.64 -8.73 5.34
N HIS A 332 11.77 -7.58 4.67
CA HIS A 332 13.03 -6.83 4.58
C HIS A 332 13.53 -6.37 5.95
N MET A 333 12.65 -5.80 6.77
CA MET A 333 12.98 -5.39 8.15
C MET A 333 13.48 -6.59 8.96
N TYR A 334 12.78 -7.72 8.87
CA TYR A 334 13.15 -8.96 9.56
C TYR A 334 14.55 -9.45 9.15
N GLU A 335 14.84 -9.44 7.86
CA GLU A 335 16.17 -9.82 7.34
C GLU A 335 17.29 -8.90 7.84
N VAL A 336 17.03 -7.60 7.91
CA VAL A 336 18.01 -6.62 8.41
C VAL A 336 18.20 -6.73 9.93
N ASP A 337 17.10 -6.93 10.66
CA ASP A 337 17.11 -7.03 12.13
C ASP A 337 17.84 -8.31 12.63
N HIS A 338 18.02 -9.35 11.77
CA HIS A 338 18.62 -10.63 12.13
C HIS A 338 19.96 -10.92 11.43
N LYS A 339 20.55 -9.91 10.78
CA LYS A 339 21.93 -9.96 10.27
C LYS A 339 22.93 -9.63 11.37
#